data_8d172667d6c8b8a3ff0f20d874594187
#
_entry.id   8d172667d6c8b8a3ff0f20d874594187
#
_cell.length_a   1.000
_cell.length_b   1.000
_cell.length_c   1.000
_cell.angle_alpha   90.00
_cell.angle_beta   90.00
_cell.angle_gamma   90.00
#
_symmetry.space_group_name_H-M   'P 1'
#
loop_
_entity.id
_entity.type
_entity.pdbx_description
1 polymer ?
#
loop_
_entity_poly.entity_id
_entity_poly.type
_entity_poly.pdbx_seq_one_letter_code
_entity_poly.pdbx_strand_id
1 'polypeptide(L)'
;SAHLAKLQDAGLITTKKQGRHHYFSLADEDVAALLESLMSLADNLGHKRLRTGPKEPALREARVCYNHLAGDMGVALYDSLLKRKYLRFEGQDLVLTKKGRDFAANFGIDLTELARPGRPLCQTCLDWSARRYHLAGSFGRALLARMEELKWLRRVKESRVLIVTPSAKAKFEGLLKS
;
A
#
# COMPACT_ATOMS: atom_id res chain seq x y z
N SER A 1 -20.00 9.92 -15.33
CA SER A 1 -21.24 9.43 -14.73
C SER A 1 -21.67 10.34 -13.60
N ALA A 2 -22.98 10.40 -13.31
CA ALA A 2 -23.54 11.26 -12.24
C ALA A 2 -22.91 10.99 -10.85
N HIS A 3 -22.52 9.74 -10.59
CA HIS A 3 -21.85 9.39 -9.33
C HIS A 3 -20.44 10.00 -9.22
N LEU A 4 -19.67 10.00 -10.32
CA LEU A 4 -18.34 10.61 -10.31
C LEU A 4 -18.41 12.14 -10.15
N ALA A 5 -19.42 12.79 -10.76
CA ALA A 5 -19.66 14.23 -10.56
C ALA A 5 -19.95 14.52 -9.07
N LYS A 6 -20.87 13.77 -8.44
CA LYS A 6 -21.19 13.95 -7.01
C LYS A 6 -19.98 13.74 -6.10
N LEU A 7 -19.12 12.76 -6.40
CA LEU A 7 -17.91 12.52 -5.62
C LEU A 7 -16.89 13.66 -5.80
N GLN A 8 -16.82 14.23 -7.01
CA GLN A 8 -15.96 15.37 -7.29
C GLN A 8 -16.46 16.64 -6.61
N ASP A 9 -17.77 16.91 -6.68
CA ASP A 9 -18.42 18.05 -6.01
C ASP A 9 -18.27 17.97 -4.48
N ALA A 10 -18.28 16.74 -3.93
CA ALA A 10 -18.01 16.48 -2.51
C ALA A 10 -16.52 16.54 -2.14
N GLY A 11 -15.63 16.83 -3.08
CA GLY A 11 -14.18 16.89 -2.80
C GLY A 11 -13.51 15.54 -2.52
N LEU A 12 -14.17 14.41 -2.80
CA LEU A 12 -13.62 13.08 -2.54
C LEU A 12 -12.71 12.56 -3.63
N ILE A 13 -12.86 13.08 -4.86
CA ILE A 13 -12.00 12.72 -5.99
C ILE A 13 -11.59 13.96 -6.77
N THR A 14 -10.44 13.86 -7.43
CA THR A 14 -9.94 14.83 -8.41
C THR A 14 -10.00 14.24 -9.80
N THR A 15 -10.09 15.09 -10.81
CA THR A 15 -10.12 14.68 -12.21
C THR A 15 -8.95 15.31 -12.97
N LYS A 16 -8.21 14.49 -13.72
CA LYS A 16 -7.21 14.93 -14.68
C LYS A 16 -7.69 14.58 -16.10
N LYS A 17 -7.82 15.58 -16.96
CA LYS A 17 -8.15 15.38 -18.37
C LYS A 17 -6.88 15.20 -19.18
N GLN A 18 -6.86 14.19 -20.06
CA GLN A 18 -5.78 13.95 -21.00
C GLN A 18 -6.39 13.57 -22.37
N GLY A 19 -6.36 14.48 -23.30
CA GLY A 19 -7.08 14.34 -24.57
C GLY A 19 -8.59 14.13 -24.32
N ARG A 20 -9.16 13.05 -24.84
CA ARG A 20 -10.57 12.68 -24.64
C ARG A 20 -10.82 11.83 -23.36
N HIS A 21 -9.78 11.47 -22.60
CA HIS A 21 -9.89 10.64 -21.43
C HIS A 21 -9.89 11.46 -20.14
N HIS A 22 -10.71 11.03 -19.19
CA HIS A 22 -10.76 11.57 -17.83
C HIS A 22 -10.25 10.52 -16.86
N TYR A 23 -9.23 10.89 -16.09
CA TYR A 23 -8.65 10.05 -15.05
C TYR A 23 -9.07 10.60 -13.69
N PHE A 24 -9.60 9.72 -12.85
CA PHE A 24 -10.06 10.05 -11.51
C PHE A 24 -9.10 9.51 -10.47
N SER A 25 -8.77 10.31 -9.47
CA SER A 25 -7.92 9.95 -8.34
C SER A 25 -8.60 10.36 -7.04
N LEU A 26 -8.27 9.69 -5.93
CA LEU A 26 -8.70 10.16 -4.62
C LEU A 26 -8.13 11.54 -4.35
N ALA A 27 -8.89 12.40 -3.67
CA ALA A 27 -8.50 13.80 -3.48
C ALA A 27 -7.24 13.93 -2.60
N ASP A 28 -7.20 13.19 -1.50
CA ASP A 28 -6.11 13.26 -0.52
C ASP A 28 -5.93 11.95 0.29
N GLU A 29 -5.00 11.99 1.25
CA GLU A 29 -4.68 10.86 2.12
C GLU A 29 -5.79 10.52 3.10
N ASP A 30 -6.61 11.46 3.51
CA ASP A 30 -7.68 11.23 4.48
C ASP A 30 -8.84 10.48 3.81
N VAL A 31 -9.17 10.84 2.58
CA VAL A 31 -10.12 10.10 1.75
C VAL A 31 -9.64 8.67 1.48
N ALA A 32 -8.33 8.50 1.20
CA ALA A 32 -7.75 7.17 0.99
C ALA A 32 -7.84 6.31 2.27
N ALA A 33 -7.48 6.84 3.42
CA ALA A 33 -7.53 6.16 4.71
C ALA A 33 -8.96 5.75 5.10
N LEU A 34 -9.94 6.63 4.87
CA LEU A 34 -11.35 6.33 5.09
C LEU A 34 -11.83 5.18 4.19
N LEU A 35 -11.49 5.22 2.91
CA LEU A 35 -11.86 4.17 1.96
C LEU A 35 -11.23 2.82 2.33
N GLU A 36 -9.96 2.79 2.74
CA GLU A 36 -9.27 1.59 3.22
C GLU A 36 -9.98 1.00 4.45
N SER A 37 -10.37 1.86 5.40
CA SER A 37 -11.09 1.44 6.61
C SER A 37 -12.46 0.85 6.28
N LEU A 38 -13.22 1.47 5.37
CA LEU A 38 -14.51 0.97 4.90
C LEU A 38 -14.37 -0.36 4.16
N MET A 39 -13.33 -0.53 3.35
CA MET A 39 -13.06 -1.79 2.64
C MET A 39 -12.74 -2.93 3.62
N SER A 40 -11.93 -2.65 4.65
CA SER A 40 -11.61 -3.61 5.71
C SER A 40 -12.86 -4.00 6.51
N LEU A 41 -13.70 -3.04 6.87
CA LEU A 41 -14.97 -3.30 7.56
C LEU A 41 -15.90 -4.16 6.71
N ALA A 42 -16.07 -3.85 5.43
CA ALA A 42 -16.91 -4.61 4.52
C ALA A 42 -16.44 -6.07 4.37
N ASP A 43 -15.12 -6.30 4.36
CA ASP A 43 -14.56 -7.65 4.30
C ASP A 43 -14.82 -8.44 5.60
N ASN A 44 -14.62 -7.79 6.76
CA ASN A 44 -14.90 -8.39 8.07
C ASN A 44 -16.39 -8.75 8.25
N LEU A 45 -17.31 -7.99 7.64
CA LEU A 45 -18.73 -8.29 7.60
C LEU A 45 -19.12 -9.37 6.57
N GLY A 46 -18.14 -9.98 5.90
CA GLY A 46 -18.35 -11.07 4.95
C GLY A 46 -18.80 -10.64 3.55
N HIS A 47 -18.77 -9.34 3.24
CA HIS A 47 -19.10 -8.83 1.90
C HIS A 47 -17.99 -9.15 0.89
N LYS A 48 -18.02 -10.38 0.35
CA LYS A 48 -17.04 -10.81 -0.67
C LYS A 48 -17.41 -10.28 -2.05
N ARG A 49 -16.48 -9.63 -2.73
CA ARG A 49 -16.65 -9.22 -4.12
C ARG A 49 -16.57 -10.45 -5.04
N LEU A 50 -17.48 -10.55 -6.00
CA LEU A 50 -17.49 -11.60 -7.02
C LEU A 50 -16.34 -11.45 -8.05
N ARG A 51 -15.86 -10.22 -8.25
CA ARG A 51 -14.75 -9.93 -9.18
C ARG A 51 -13.57 -9.37 -8.39
N THR A 52 -12.44 -10.06 -8.46
CA THR A 52 -11.22 -9.70 -7.77
C THR A 52 -10.13 -9.27 -8.77
N GLY A 53 -9.63 -8.07 -8.57
CA GLY A 53 -8.40 -7.61 -9.15
C GLY A 53 -8.44 -7.17 -10.62
N PRO A 54 -7.34 -6.53 -11.05
CA PRO A 54 -7.15 -6.15 -12.43
C PRO A 54 -6.93 -7.39 -13.31
N LYS A 55 -7.30 -7.29 -14.58
CA LYS A 55 -6.96 -8.33 -15.57
C LYS A 55 -5.47 -8.32 -15.91
N GLU A 56 -4.84 -7.17 -15.78
CA GLU A 56 -3.42 -6.97 -16.10
C GLU A 56 -2.50 -7.63 -15.06
N PRO A 57 -1.64 -8.61 -15.47
CA PRO A 57 -0.77 -9.33 -14.55
C PRO A 57 0.18 -8.42 -13.78
N ALA A 58 0.77 -7.41 -14.43
CA ALA A 58 1.69 -6.48 -13.79
C ALA A 58 1.04 -5.71 -12.62
N LEU A 59 -0.23 -5.31 -12.75
CA LEU A 59 -0.99 -4.69 -11.65
C LEU A 59 -1.30 -5.67 -10.51
N ARG A 60 -1.39 -6.97 -10.79
CA ARG A 60 -1.54 -7.99 -9.75
C ARG A 60 -0.25 -8.22 -9.01
N GLU A 61 0.87 -8.30 -9.75
CA GLU A 61 2.19 -8.57 -9.20
C GLU A 61 2.62 -7.47 -8.22
N ALA A 62 2.72 -6.23 -8.68
CA ALA A 62 3.11 -5.11 -7.84
C ALA A 62 2.50 -3.79 -8.32
N ARG A 63 1.91 -3.05 -7.42
CA ARG A 63 1.32 -1.74 -7.69
C ARG A 63 1.40 -0.82 -6.48
N VAL A 64 1.20 0.45 -6.73
CA VAL A 64 0.92 1.42 -5.68
C VAL A 64 -0.57 1.36 -5.32
N CYS A 65 -0.88 1.12 -4.05
CA CYS A 65 -2.18 1.37 -3.46
C CYS A 65 -2.12 2.71 -2.75
N TYR A 66 -2.64 3.74 -3.39
CA TYR A 66 -2.50 5.13 -3.00
C TYR A 66 -1.02 5.57 -2.82
N ASN A 67 -0.35 5.23 -1.71
CA ASN A 67 1.03 5.64 -1.39
C ASN A 67 1.93 4.50 -0.85
N HIS A 68 1.47 3.26 -0.81
CA HIS A 68 2.19 2.10 -0.30
C HIS A 68 2.15 0.92 -1.28
N LEU A 69 3.03 -0.07 -1.07
CA LEU A 69 3.17 -1.24 -1.94
C LEU A 69 2.00 -2.22 -1.74
N ALA A 70 1.39 -2.63 -2.84
CA ALA A 70 0.29 -3.58 -2.90
C ALA A 70 0.49 -4.60 -4.03
N GLY A 71 -0.49 -5.50 -4.21
CA GLY A 71 -0.39 -6.66 -5.07
C GLY A 71 0.30 -7.83 -4.36
N ASP A 72 0.60 -8.87 -5.11
CA ASP A 72 1.21 -10.09 -4.56
C ASP A 72 2.52 -9.78 -3.81
N MET A 73 3.31 -8.83 -4.31
CA MET A 73 4.53 -8.39 -3.64
C MET A 73 4.28 -7.63 -2.34
N GLY A 74 3.25 -6.77 -2.29
CA GLY A 74 2.87 -6.07 -1.08
C GLY A 74 2.40 -7.02 0.02
N VAL A 75 1.61 -8.03 -0.37
CA VAL A 75 1.15 -9.10 0.53
C VAL A 75 2.34 -9.93 1.03
N ALA A 76 3.21 -10.39 0.12
CA ALA A 76 4.38 -11.19 0.48
C ALA A 76 5.34 -10.44 1.42
N LEU A 77 5.54 -9.13 1.19
CA LEU A 77 6.33 -8.29 2.10
C LEU A 77 5.70 -8.23 3.49
N TYR A 78 4.41 -7.98 3.57
CA TYR A 78 3.68 -7.92 4.84
C TYR A 78 3.78 -9.24 5.63
N ASP A 79 3.57 -10.37 4.95
CA ASP A 79 3.71 -11.70 5.56
C ASP A 79 5.12 -11.94 6.08
N SER A 80 6.14 -11.55 5.30
CA SER A 80 7.54 -11.67 5.72
C SER A 80 7.83 -10.82 6.96
N LEU A 81 7.33 -9.59 7.03
CA LEU A 81 7.52 -8.72 8.20
C LEU A 81 6.87 -9.29 9.45
N LEU A 82 5.69 -9.91 9.33
CA LEU A 82 5.02 -10.63 10.43
C LEU A 82 5.81 -11.88 10.86
N LYS A 83 6.21 -12.72 9.90
CA LYS A 83 6.95 -13.97 10.16
C LYS A 83 8.29 -13.70 10.83
N ARG A 84 8.99 -12.63 10.43
CA ARG A 84 10.24 -12.17 11.06
C ARG A 84 10.03 -11.49 12.41
N LYS A 85 8.78 -11.31 12.84
CA LYS A 85 8.40 -10.60 14.06
C LYS A 85 8.88 -9.14 14.06
N TYR A 86 8.93 -8.48 12.88
CA TYR A 86 9.14 -7.04 12.78
C TYR A 86 7.85 -6.28 13.06
N LEU A 87 6.71 -6.89 12.70
CA LEU A 87 5.37 -6.45 13.03
C LEU A 87 4.70 -7.45 13.97
N ARG A 88 3.80 -6.96 14.82
CA ARG A 88 2.90 -7.79 15.63
C ARG A 88 1.58 -7.06 15.84
N PHE A 89 0.57 -7.82 16.20
CA PHE A 89 -0.69 -7.24 16.69
C PHE A 89 -0.63 -7.08 18.22
N GLU A 90 -1.08 -5.92 18.70
CA GLU A 90 -1.42 -5.62 20.09
C GLU A 90 -2.93 -5.32 20.15
N GLY A 91 -3.73 -6.32 20.52
CA GLY A 91 -5.17 -6.27 20.33
C GLY A 91 -5.51 -6.20 18.82
N GLN A 92 -6.12 -5.11 18.39
CA GLN A 92 -6.44 -4.86 16.97
C GLN A 92 -5.40 -3.98 16.26
N ASP A 93 -4.46 -3.40 17.00
CA ASP A 93 -3.48 -2.48 16.45
C ASP A 93 -2.27 -3.22 15.91
N LEU A 94 -1.84 -2.88 14.71
CA LEU A 94 -0.60 -3.36 14.11
C LEU A 94 0.55 -2.45 14.54
N VAL A 95 1.57 -3.03 15.18
CA VAL A 95 2.70 -2.24 15.73
C VAL A 95 4.05 -2.78 15.29
N LEU A 96 5.05 -1.89 15.21
CA LEU A 96 6.45 -2.26 15.06
C LEU A 96 7.02 -2.77 16.39
N THR A 97 7.60 -3.96 16.37
CA THR A 97 8.36 -4.50 17.50
C THR A 97 9.70 -3.76 17.65
N LYS A 98 10.45 -4.03 18.74
CA LYS A 98 11.83 -3.56 18.85
C LYS A 98 12.66 -4.01 17.64
N LYS A 99 12.57 -5.30 17.27
CA LYS A 99 13.25 -5.86 16.10
C LYS A 99 12.83 -5.19 14.78
N GLY A 100 11.56 -4.80 14.66
CA GLY A 100 11.05 -4.05 13.51
C GLY A 100 11.59 -2.62 13.44
N ARG A 101 11.77 -1.96 14.59
CA ARG A 101 12.41 -0.64 14.64
C ARG A 101 13.89 -0.71 14.26
N ASP A 102 14.60 -1.71 14.77
CA ASP A 102 16.00 -1.95 14.40
C ASP A 102 16.14 -2.22 12.88
N PHE A 103 15.22 -3.00 12.31
CA PHE A 103 15.13 -3.24 10.87
C PHE A 103 14.89 -1.92 10.10
N ALA A 104 13.94 -1.09 10.54
CA ALA A 104 13.63 0.19 9.88
C ALA A 104 14.85 1.12 9.85
N ALA A 105 15.55 1.27 10.99
CA ALA A 105 16.76 2.06 11.10
C ALA A 105 17.88 1.53 10.17
N ASN A 106 18.14 0.22 10.17
CA ASN A 106 19.13 -0.41 9.30
C ASN A 106 18.75 -0.32 7.80
N PHE A 107 17.46 -0.23 7.50
CA PHE A 107 16.95 -0.03 6.15
C PHE A 107 17.01 1.44 5.73
N GLY A 108 17.41 2.35 6.64
CA GLY A 108 17.54 3.78 6.41
C GLY A 108 16.22 4.55 6.48
N ILE A 109 15.30 4.08 7.33
CA ILE A 109 14.01 4.76 7.59
C ILE A 109 14.05 5.36 9.00
N ASP A 110 13.95 6.68 9.09
CA ASP A 110 13.80 7.39 10.36
C ASP A 110 12.33 7.38 10.81
N LEU A 111 12.07 6.62 11.87
CA LEU A 111 10.72 6.48 12.41
C LEU A 111 10.24 7.74 13.16
N THR A 112 11.16 8.61 13.61
CA THR A 112 10.80 9.85 14.31
C THR A 112 10.12 10.84 13.38
N GLU A 113 10.55 10.87 12.11
CA GLU A 113 9.96 11.71 11.07
C GLU A 113 8.57 11.20 10.59
N LEU A 114 8.26 9.93 10.88
CA LEU A 114 7.00 9.31 10.46
C LEU A 114 5.87 9.50 11.46
N ALA A 115 6.20 9.81 12.71
CA ALA A 115 5.22 10.01 13.77
C ALA A 115 4.39 11.28 13.50
N ARG A 116 3.10 11.12 13.19
CA ARG A 116 2.16 12.23 12.99
C ARG A 116 0.93 11.99 13.84
N PRO A 117 0.44 13.01 14.57
CA PRO A 117 -0.82 12.90 15.31
C PRO A 117 -1.96 12.46 14.38
N GLY A 118 -2.79 11.53 14.85
CA GLY A 118 -3.95 11.04 14.10
C GLY A 118 -3.67 10.08 12.94
N ARG A 119 -2.40 9.76 12.65
CA ARG A 119 -2.04 8.81 11.58
C ARG A 119 -1.30 7.60 12.16
N PRO A 120 -1.80 6.37 11.95
CA PRO A 120 -1.14 5.18 12.44
C PRO A 120 0.21 4.97 11.73
N LEU A 121 1.22 4.56 12.51
CA LEU A 121 2.53 4.21 11.97
C LEU A 121 2.41 2.97 11.07
N CYS A 122 1.72 1.94 11.55
CA CYS A 122 1.44 0.72 10.81
C CYS A 122 -0.08 0.50 10.74
N GLN A 123 -0.55 0.12 9.57
CA GLN A 123 -1.96 -0.21 9.34
C GLN A 123 -2.05 -1.37 8.33
N THR A 124 -3.09 -2.18 8.46
CA THR A 124 -3.42 -3.18 7.44
C THR A 124 -4.31 -2.56 6.37
N CYS A 125 -4.02 -2.84 5.11
CA CYS A 125 -4.88 -2.50 3.99
C CYS A 125 -5.24 -3.77 3.22
N LEU A 126 -6.53 -3.98 2.96
CA LEU A 126 -7.00 -5.16 2.23
C LEU A 126 -6.65 -5.04 0.74
N ASP A 127 -5.82 -5.95 0.25
CA ASP A 127 -5.54 -6.04 -1.19
C ASP A 127 -6.77 -6.55 -1.94
N TRP A 128 -7.31 -5.72 -2.82
CA TRP A 128 -8.54 -6.03 -3.55
C TRP A 128 -8.37 -7.09 -4.63
N SER A 129 -7.12 -7.43 -5.02
CA SER A 129 -6.81 -8.51 -5.97
C SER A 129 -6.47 -9.82 -5.27
N ALA A 130 -5.58 -9.80 -4.29
CA ALA A 130 -5.15 -10.98 -3.55
C ALA A 130 -6.12 -11.39 -2.44
N ARG A 131 -7.01 -10.49 -1.99
CA ARG A 131 -7.92 -10.67 -0.84
C ARG A 131 -7.18 -11.05 0.44
N ARG A 132 -5.99 -10.47 0.61
CA ARG A 132 -5.09 -10.60 1.75
C ARG A 132 -4.60 -9.21 2.14
N TYR A 133 -4.11 -9.07 3.34
CA TYR A 133 -3.62 -7.78 3.81
C TYR A 133 -2.20 -7.48 3.31
N HIS A 134 -1.93 -6.21 3.11
CA HIS A 134 -0.60 -5.64 2.91
C HIS A 134 -0.40 -4.45 3.84
N LEU A 135 0.84 -4.01 4.01
CA LEU A 135 1.20 -2.96 4.95
C LEU A 135 0.89 -1.58 4.39
N ALA A 136 0.12 -0.82 5.14
CA ALA A 136 -0.17 0.59 4.96
C ALA A 136 0.35 1.43 6.17
N GLY A 137 -0.14 2.64 6.30
CA GLY A 137 0.31 3.60 7.31
C GLY A 137 1.59 4.31 6.93
N SER A 138 2.11 5.15 7.82
CA SER A 138 3.32 5.95 7.56
C SER A 138 4.54 5.06 7.27
N PHE A 139 4.65 3.91 7.93
CA PHE A 139 5.74 2.97 7.70
C PHE A 139 5.63 2.24 6.36
N GLY A 140 4.42 1.82 5.94
CA GLY A 140 4.20 1.23 4.61
C GLY A 140 4.58 2.19 3.48
N ARG A 141 4.24 3.47 3.62
CA ARG A 141 4.65 4.54 2.71
C ARG A 141 6.16 4.71 2.68
N ALA A 142 6.80 4.79 3.85
CA ALA A 142 8.26 4.99 3.96
C ALA A 142 9.04 3.81 3.37
N LEU A 143 8.55 2.57 3.55
CA LEU A 143 9.13 1.38 2.92
C LEU A 143 9.11 1.47 1.39
N LEU A 144 7.96 1.85 0.80
CA LEU A 144 7.88 2.04 -0.65
C LEU A 144 8.84 3.13 -1.13
N ALA A 145 8.83 4.31 -0.49
CA ALA A 145 9.72 5.41 -0.83
C ALA A 145 11.19 4.98 -0.77
N ARG A 146 11.58 4.28 0.29
CA ARG A 146 12.96 3.80 0.44
C ARG A 146 13.35 2.77 -0.60
N MET A 147 12.46 1.87 -0.99
CA MET A 147 12.69 0.91 -2.07
C MET A 147 12.83 1.61 -3.43
N GLU A 148 12.11 2.71 -3.66
CA GLU A 148 12.25 3.52 -4.87
C GLU A 148 13.60 4.27 -4.89
N GLU A 149 14.02 4.88 -3.77
CA GLU A 149 15.33 5.53 -3.60
C GLU A 149 16.50 4.57 -3.85
N LEU A 150 16.40 3.37 -3.28
CA LEU A 150 17.37 2.29 -3.49
C LEU A 150 17.33 1.70 -4.90
N LYS A 151 16.42 2.18 -5.75
CA LYS A 151 16.16 1.68 -7.10
C LYS A 151 15.79 0.18 -7.13
N TRP A 152 15.15 -0.32 -6.06
CA TRP A 152 14.63 -1.68 -6.04
C TRP A 152 13.31 -1.76 -6.79
N LEU A 153 12.50 -0.71 -6.66
CA LEU A 153 11.23 -0.56 -7.36
C LEU A 153 11.27 0.68 -8.25
N ARG A 154 10.60 0.61 -9.39
CA ARG A 154 10.43 1.72 -10.32
C ARG A 154 8.97 1.84 -10.73
N ARG A 155 8.42 3.04 -10.67
CA ARG A 155 7.06 3.33 -11.17
C ARG A 155 7.05 3.31 -12.69
N VAL A 156 5.99 2.74 -13.25
CA VAL A 156 5.67 2.92 -14.67
C VAL A 156 4.95 4.26 -14.83
N LYS A 157 5.38 5.07 -15.80
CA LYS A 157 4.79 6.39 -16.06
C LYS A 157 3.29 6.25 -16.35
N GLU A 158 2.49 7.13 -15.75
CA GLU A 158 1.03 7.19 -15.90
C GLU A 158 0.30 5.89 -15.52
N SER A 159 0.93 5.06 -14.71
CA SER A 159 0.39 3.81 -14.22
C SER A 159 0.63 3.66 -12.71
N ARG A 160 -0.13 2.77 -12.07
CA ARG A 160 0.13 2.34 -10.69
C ARG A 160 1.09 1.15 -10.62
N VAL A 161 1.49 0.59 -11.74
CA VAL A 161 2.41 -0.56 -11.82
C VAL A 161 3.77 -0.19 -11.23
N LEU A 162 4.27 -1.07 -10.39
CA LEU A 162 5.65 -1.07 -9.89
C LEU A 162 6.42 -2.24 -10.51
N ILE A 163 7.64 -1.99 -10.94
CA ILE A 163 8.52 -3.01 -11.50
C ILE A 163 9.70 -3.20 -10.55
N VAL A 164 9.97 -4.44 -10.16
CA VAL A 164 11.22 -4.80 -9.48
C VAL A 164 12.35 -4.73 -10.49
N THR A 165 13.37 -3.94 -10.19
CA THR A 165 14.52 -3.81 -11.09
C THR A 165 15.35 -5.10 -11.10
N PRO A 166 15.96 -5.48 -12.23
CA PRO A 166 16.79 -6.69 -12.29
C PRO A 166 17.91 -6.72 -11.25
N SER A 167 18.54 -5.56 -10.99
CA SER A 167 19.62 -5.41 -10.00
C SER A 167 19.19 -5.59 -8.56
N ALA A 168 17.90 -5.45 -8.29
CA ALA A 168 17.33 -5.55 -6.94
C ALA A 168 16.59 -6.87 -6.68
N LYS A 169 16.40 -7.69 -7.70
CA LYS A 169 15.60 -8.93 -7.60
C LYS A 169 16.04 -9.81 -6.43
N ALA A 170 17.32 -10.13 -6.34
CA ALA A 170 17.85 -10.96 -5.25
C ALA A 170 17.70 -10.31 -3.87
N LYS A 171 17.90 -8.98 -3.76
CA LYS A 171 17.74 -8.22 -2.50
C LYS A 171 16.29 -8.21 -2.05
N PHE A 172 15.37 -7.98 -2.99
CA PHE A 172 13.94 -7.98 -2.73
C PHE A 172 13.47 -9.39 -2.33
N GLU A 173 13.89 -10.43 -3.07
CA GLU A 173 13.61 -11.82 -2.71
C GLU A 173 14.16 -12.17 -1.33
N GLY A 174 15.36 -11.70 -0.97
CA GLY A 174 15.94 -11.87 0.37
C GLY A 174 15.11 -11.21 1.48
N LEU A 175 14.42 -10.10 1.16
CA LEU A 175 13.49 -9.47 2.08
C LEU A 175 12.18 -10.27 2.21
N LEU A 176 11.72 -10.91 1.15
CA LEU A 176 10.50 -11.74 1.13
C LEU A 176 10.70 -13.13 1.72
N LYS A 177 11.89 -13.72 1.51
CA LYS A 177 12.25 -15.05 2.06
C LYS A 177 12.59 -14.92 3.53
N SER A 178 11.88 -15.59 4.37
CA SER A 178 12.09 -15.64 5.83
C SER A 178 12.42 -17.05 6.27
#